data_be7c71089c4fbd1fe125515a91568cc9
#
_entry.id   be7c71089c4fbd1fe125515a91568cc9
#
_cell.length_a   1.000
_cell.length_b   1.000
_cell.length_c   1.000
_cell.angle_alpha   90.00
_cell.angle_beta   90.00
_cell.angle_gamma   90.00
#
_symmetry.space_group_name_H-M   'P 1'
#
loop_
_entity.id
_entity.type
_entity.pdbx_description
1 polymer ?
#
loop_
_entity_poly.entity_id
_entity_poly.type
_entity_poly.pdbx_seq_one_letter_code
_entity_poly.pdbx_strand_id
1 'polypeptide(L)'
;MAQWKNLAFLQKEVFFESRAMEEWLIEMRRSIHRIPEPGNKEQKTSSFICKMLEEMDIPHRSYGTAVVGLIEGKEPGRCVALRADMDALPLEEPSDRPYASLHHGYMHACGHDAHM
;
A
#
# COMPACT_ATOMS: atom_id res chain seq x y z
N MET A 1 20.09 5.80 -28.06
CA MET A 1 19.02 6.83 -28.12
C MET A 1 17.58 6.29 -28.36
N ALA A 2 17.36 4.98 -28.34
CA ALA A 2 16.02 4.38 -28.58
C ALA A 2 15.14 4.25 -27.32
N GLN A 3 15.69 4.37 -26.14
CA GLN A 3 15.02 4.05 -24.86
C GLN A 3 13.99 5.10 -24.39
N TRP A 4 14.11 6.34 -24.82
CA TRP A 4 13.25 7.44 -24.34
C TRP A 4 11.99 7.70 -25.18
N LYS A 5 11.91 7.14 -26.40
CA LYS A 5 10.72 7.32 -27.28
C LYS A 5 9.46 6.63 -26.74
N ASN A 6 9.61 5.63 -25.88
CA ASN A 6 8.48 4.90 -25.27
C ASN A 6 8.02 5.49 -23.91
N LEU A 7 8.74 6.45 -23.34
CA LEU A 7 8.42 6.96 -22.00
C LEU A 7 7.05 7.66 -21.94
N ALA A 8 6.76 8.49 -22.94
CA ALA A 8 5.47 9.19 -23.02
C ALA A 8 4.28 8.23 -23.23
N PHE A 9 4.50 7.13 -23.95
CA PHE A 9 3.50 6.07 -24.10
C PHE A 9 3.27 5.32 -22.79
N LEU A 10 4.34 4.88 -22.11
CA LEU A 10 4.28 4.21 -20.81
C LEU A 10 3.63 5.10 -19.75
N GLN A 11 3.94 6.40 -19.73
CA GLN A 11 3.30 7.34 -18.82
C GLN A 11 1.79 7.43 -19.03
N LYS A 12 1.32 7.39 -20.26
CA LYS A 12 -0.12 7.38 -20.56
C LYS A 12 -0.77 6.07 -20.13
N GLU A 13 -0.16 4.93 -20.41
CA GLU A 13 -0.67 3.63 -19.96
C GLU A 13 -0.77 3.58 -18.44
N VAL A 14 0.31 3.91 -17.71
CA VAL A 14 0.30 3.97 -16.25
C VAL A 14 -0.78 4.91 -15.72
N PHE A 15 -0.97 6.06 -16.35
CA PHE A 15 -2.03 7.00 -15.96
C PHE A 15 -3.42 6.40 -16.12
N PHE A 16 -3.72 5.78 -17.26
CA PHE A 16 -5.03 5.19 -17.51
C PHE A 16 -5.30 3.99 -16.60
N GLU A 17 -4.32 3.11 -16.41
CA GLU A 17 -4.44 1.96 -15.50
C GLU A 17 -4.64 2.41 -14.04
N SER A 18 -3.88 3.42 -13.59
CA SER A 18 -4.05 3.99 -12.24
C SER A 18 -5.44 4.60 -12.04
N ARG A 19 -5.98 5.27 -13.06
CA ARG A 19 -7.34 5.84 -13.02
C ARG A 19 -8.41 4.74 -12.98
N ALA A 20 -8.20 3.65 -13.70
CA ALA A 20 -9.12 2.50 -13.67
C ALA A 20 -9.16 1.83 -12.28
N MET A 21 -8.10 1.95 -11.50
CA MET A 21 -7.99 1.40 -10.14
C MET A 21 -8.45 2.38 -9.04
N GLU A 22 -8.89 3.60 -9.36
CA GLU A 22 -9.14 4.65 -8.37
C GLU A 22 -10.11 4.22 -7.26
N GLU A 23 -11.25 3.62 -7.60
CA GLU A 23 -12.24 3.17 -6.61
C GLU A 23 -11.67 2.07 -5.69
N TRP A 24 -10.94 1.13 -6.28
CA TRP A 24 -10.29 0.06 -5.53
C TRP A 24 -9.22 0.61 -4.57
N LEU A 25 -8.38 1.55 -5.03
CA LEU A 25 -7.34 2.20 -4.20
C LEU A 25 -7.97 2.97 -3.03
N ILE A 26 -9.07 3.68 -3.27
CA ILE A 26 -9.81 4.39 -2.21
C ILE A 26 -10.31 3.41 -1.15
N GLU A 27 -10.87 2.27 -1.57
CA GLU A 27 -11.39 1.27 -0.64
C GLU A 27 -10.27 0.58 0.15
N MET A 28 -9.16 0.24 -0.51
CA MET A 28 -7.98 -0.31 0.16
C MET A 28 -7.43 0.65 1.21
N ARG A 29 -7.21 1.90 0.84
CA ARG A 29 -6.78 2.95 1.76
C ARG A 29 -7.73 3.08 2.95
N ARG A 30 -9.03 3.14 2.75
CA ARG A 30 -10.03 3.26 3.82
C ARG A 30 -10.07 2.02 4.72
N SER A 31 -9.85 0.85 4.17
CA SER A 31 -9.77 -0.40 4.95
C SER A 31 -8.59 -0.40 5.89
N ILE A 32 -7.42 0.04 5.43
CA ILE A 32 -6.22 0.19 6.25
C ILE A 32 -6.40 1.31 7.28
N HIS A 33 -6.99 2.44 6.88
CA HIS A 33 -7.24 3.60 7.75
C HIS A 33 -8.06 3.24 9.01
N ARG A 34 -8.96 2.27 8.90
CA ARG A 34 -9.79 1.80 10.02
C ARG A 34 -9.05 0.96 11.05
N ILE A 35 -7.88 0.43 10.72
CA ILE A 35 -7.11 -0.49 11.58
C ILE A 35 -5.71 0.04 11.93
N PRO A 36 -5.57 1.31 12.34
CA PRO A 36 -4.26 1.89 12.65
C PRO A 36 -3.58 1.15 13.79
N GLU A 37 -2.31 0.82 13.62
CA GLU A 37 -1.51 0.10 14.60
C GLU A 37 -0.16 0.79 14.79
N PRO A 38 0.39 0.84 16.02
CA PRO A 38 1.68 1.47 16.29
C PRO A 38 2.84 0.65 15.71
N GLY A 39 3.95 1.31 15.48
CA GLY A 39 5.18 0.72 14.93
C GLY A 39 5.63 -0.53 15.66
N ASN A 40 6.01 -1.55 14.90
CA ASN A 40 6.35 -2.91 15.32
C ASN A 40 5.20 -3.71 15.96
N LYS A 41 3.96 -3.28 15.82
CA LYS A 41 2.75 -3.98 16.28
C LYS A 41 1.67 -4.06 15.20
N GLU A 42 2.02 -3.83 13.94
CA GLU A 42 1.13 -3.74 12.78
C GLU A 42 0.65 -5.14 12.30
N GLN A 43 0.10 -5.96 13.21
CA GLN A 43 -0.27 -7.35 12.93
C GLN A 43 -1.45 -7.46 11.96
N LYS A 44 -2.49 -6.65 12.17
CA LYS A 44 -3.68 -6.64 11.30
C LYS A 44 -3.34 -6.05 9.94
N THR A 45 -2.57 -4.96 9.93
CA THR A 45 -2.11 -4.30 8.71
C THR A 45 -1.25 -5.26 7.88
N SER A 46 -0.28 -5.93 8.50
CA SER A 46 0.56 -6.94 7.86
C SER A 46 -0.28 -8.08 7.27
N SER A 47 -1.23 -8.61 8.04
CA SER A 47 -2.12 -9.68 7.59
C SER A 47 -3.01 -9.24 6.42
N PHE A 48 -3.49 -8.00 6.44
CA PHE A 48 -4.26 -7.42 5.36
C PHE A 48 -3.44 -7.33 4.06
N ILE A 49 -2.20 -6.83 4.16
CA ILE A 49 -1.29 -6.72 3.01
C ILE A 49 -0.95 -8.10 2.45
N CYS A 50 -0.63 -9.08 3.29
CA CYS A 50 -0.37 -10.45 2.85
C CYS A 50 -1.56 -11.00 2.05
N LYS A 51 -2.76 -10.84 2.57
CA LYS A 51 -3.99 -11.27 1.88
C LYS A 51 -4.15 -10.60 0.51
N MET A 52 -3.90 -9.29 0.41
CA MET A 52 -3.98 -8.57 -0.87
C MET A 52 -2.94 -9.08 -1.87
N LEU A 53 -1.71 -9.34 -1.42
CA LEU A 53 -0.66 -9.90 -2.28
C LEU A 53 -1.01 -11.32 -2.74
N GLU A 54 -1.61 -12.14 -1.88
CA GLU A 54 -2.14 -13.47 -2.25
C GLU A 54 -3.24 -13.37 -3.32
N GLU A 55 -4.21 -12.46 -3.15
CA GLU A 55 -5.29 -12.24 -4.12
C GLU A 55 -4.78 -11.75 -5.48
N MET A 56 -3.62 -11.09 -5.51
CA MET A 56 -2.93 -10.64 -6.72
C MET A 56 -1.93 -11.65 -7.28
N ASP A 57 -1.82 -12.85 -6.71
CA ASP A 57 -0.81 -13.87 -7.06
C ASP A 57 0.65 -13.34 -6.97
N ILE A 58 0.92 -12.41 -6.04
CA ILE A 58 2.26 -11.86 -5.81
C ILE A 58 2.97 -12.66 -4.72
N PRO A 59 4.08 -13.37 -5.04
CA PRO A 59 4.91 -14.02 -4.04
C PRO A 59 5.42 -13.04 -3.00
N HIS A 60 5.27 -13.38 -1.72
CA HIS A 60 5.68 -12.50 -0.62
C HIS A 60 6.22 -13.28 0.59
N ARG A 61 6.87 -12.56 1.48
CA ARG A 61 7.38 -13.06 2.78
C ARG A 61 7.20 -12.02 3.86
N SER A 62 6.90 -12.47 5.07
CA SER A 62 6.84 -11.63 6.26
C SER A 62 8.11 -11.74 7.11
N TYR A 63 8.51 -10.63 7.69
CA TYR A 63 9.64 -10.49 8.62
C TYR A 63 9.16 -9.69 9.84
N GLY A 64 8.66 -10.37 10.86
CA GLY A 64 7.87 -9.74 11.92
C GLY A 64 6.57 -9.16 11.34
N THR A 65 6.36 -7.86 11.46
CA THR A 65 5.23 -7.16 10.84
C THR A 65 5.52 -6.68 9.41
N ALA A 66 6.79 -6.60 9.02
CA ALA A 66 7.16 -6.17 7.66
C ALA A 66 6.80 -7.24 6.62
N VAL A 67 6.30 -6.81 5.47
CA VAL A 67 5.94 -7.68 4.33
C VAL A 67 6.76 -7.26 3.12
N VAL A 68 7.31 -8.25 2.41
CA VAL A 68 8.07 -8.03 1.17
C VAL A 68 7.42 -8.85 0.06
N GLY A 69 6.86 -8.18 -0.93
CA GLY A 69 6.36 -8.77 -2.18
C GLY A 69 7.43 -8.70 -3.27
N LEU A 70 7.46 -9.71 -4.14
CA LEU A 70 8.37 -9.75 -5.29
C LEU A 70 7.57 -9.85 -6.59
N ILE A 71 7.76 -8.87 -7.47
CA ILE A 71 7.22 -8.89 -8.83
C ILE A 71 8.37 -9.14 -9.79
N GLU A 72 8.35 -10.30 -10.44
CA GLU A 72 9.37 -10.64 -11.43
C GLU A 72 9.05 -9.97 -12.77
N GLY A 73 10.05 -9.27 -13.31
CA GLY A 73 9.98 -8.70 -14.65
C GLY A 73 10.16 -9.77 -15.74
N LYS A 74 9.74 -9.47 -16.95
CA LYS A 74 9.86 -10.40 -18.10
C LYS A 74 11.30 -10.60 -18.58
N GLU A 75 12.15 -9.61 -18.41
CA GLU A 75 13.53 -9.60 -18.90
C GLU A 75 14.53 -9.47 -17.75
N PRO A 76 15.71 -10.10 -17.84
CA PRO A 76 16.78 -9.90 -16.88
C PRO A 76 17.17 -8.42 -16.81
N GLY A 77 17.26 -7.89 -15.61
CA GLY A 77 17.54 -6.47 -15.42
C GLY A 77 17.88 -6.08 -13.99
N ARG A 78 17.75 -4.79 -13.73
CA ARG A 78 17.97 -4.23 -12.39
C ARG A 78 16.73 -4.46 -11.53
N CYS A 79 16.95 -4.73 -10.25
CA CYS A 79 15.88 -4.71 -9.26
C CYS A 79 15.66 -3.29 -8.74
N VAL A 80 14.41 -2.90 -8.60
CA VAL A 80 13.99 -1.65 -7.95
C VAL A 80 13.14 -2.03 -6.75
N ALA A 81 13.37 -1.40 -5.61
CA ALA A 81 12.55 -1.57 -4.43
C ALA A 81 11.72 -0.30 -4.18
N LEU A 82 10.44 -0.49 -3.88
CA LEU A 82 9.56 0.55 -3.34
C LEU A 82 9.34 0.25 -1.86
N ARG A 83 9.30 1.28 -1.02
CA ARG A 83 9.04 1.15 0.41
C ARG A 83 7.86 2.03 0.80
N ALA A 84 6.99 1.47 1.63
CA ALA A 84 5.96 2.21 2.36
C ALA A 84 6.02 1.82 3.83
N ASP A 85 5.88 2.80 4.73
CA ASP A 85 5.74 2.55 6.16
C ASP A 85 4.28 2.20 6.47
N MET A 86 4.06 1.36 7.50
CA MET A 86 2.74 0.78 7.81
C MET A 86 2.15 1.26 9.13
N ASP A 87 2.95 1.96 9.94
CA ASP A 87 2.58 2.36 11.28
C ASP A 87 1.65 3.58 11.31
N ALA A 88 0.90 3.67 12.40
CA ALA A 88 0.04 4.79 12.73
C ALA A 88 0.55 5.54 13.96
N LEU A 89 0.06 6.75 14.17
CA LEU A 89 0.43 7.60 15.29
C LEU A 89 -0.51 7.43 16.48
N PRO A 90 -0.01 7.62 17.72
CA PRO A 90 -0.84 7.61 18.94
C PRO A 90 -1.62 8.92 19.07
N LEU A 91 -2.60 9.11 18.21
CA LEU A 91 -3.49 10.26 18.14
C LEU A 91 -4.94 9.79 18.06
N GLU A 92 -5.84 10.47 18.76
CA GLU A 92 -7.27 10.22 18.64
C GLU A 92 -7.81 10.85 17.35
N GLU A 93 -8.54 10.06 16.56
CA GLU A 93 -9.19 10.55 15.35
C GLU A 93 -10.61 11.01 15.66
N PRO A 94 -11.06 12.19 15.15
CA PRO A 94 -12.47 12.57 15.18
C PRO A 94 -13.33 11.54 14.46
N SER A 95 -14.40 11.07 15.11
CA SER A 95 -15.26 9.96 14.63
C SER A 95 -16.32 10.37 13.60
N ASP A 96 -16.19 11.54 12.99
CA ASP A 96 -17.15 12.11 12.03
C ASP A 96 -17.05 11.53 10.61
N ARG A 97 -16.04 10.68 10.36
CA ARG A 97 -15.80 10.07 9.04
C ARG A 97 -16.32 8.64 8.98
N PRO A 98 -16.91 8.22 7.85
CA PRO A 98 -17.43 6.85 7.69
C PRO A 98 -16.32 5.77 7.67
N TYR A 99 -15.07 6.17 7.53
CA TYR A 99 -13.89 5.30 7.54
C TYR A 99 -12.92 5.64 8.67
N ALA A 100 -13.37 6.34 9.71
CA ALA A 100 -12.56 6.67 10.88
C ALA A 100 -11.97 5.42 11.55
N SER A 101 -10.90 5.63 12.29
CA SER A 101 -10.22 4.59 13.08
C SER A 101 -11.19 3.80 13.96
N LEU A 102 -11.05 2.49 13.96
CA LEU A 102 -11.71 1.57 14.90
C LEU A 102 -10.83 1.28 16.13
N HIS A 103 -9.61 1.79 16.17
CA HIS A 103 -8.66 1.64 17.26
C HIS A 103 -8.51 2.96 18.02
N HIS A 104 -9.17 3.08 19.17
CA HIS A 104 -9.05 4.26 20.04
C HIS A 104 -7.59 4.63 20.31
N GLY A 105 -7.29 5.93 20.22
CA GLY A 105 -5.97 6.47 20.48
C GLY A 105 -4.95 6.28 19.36
N TYR A 106 -5.36 5.77 18.19
CA TYR A 106 -4.48 5.65 17.02
C TYR A 106 -5.15 6.16 15.76
N MET A 107 -4.35 6.81 14.90
CA MET A 107 -4.80 7.37 13.63
C MET A 107 -3.67 7.31 12.60
N HIS A 108 -4.00 7.02 11.33
CA HIS A 108 -3.09 7.20 10.21
C HIS A 108 -2.97 8.68 9.81
N ALA A 109 -2.33 9.49 10.68
CA ALA A 109 -2.19 10.93 10.50
C ALA A 109 -1.00 11.33 9.60
N CYS A 110 -0.06 10.42 9.32
CA CYS A 110 1.06 10.65 8.38
C CYS A 110 0.78 10.24 6.94
N GLY A 111 -0.38 9.59 6.68
CA GLY A 111 -0.72 9.12 5.33
C GLY A 111 -0.03 7.83 4.90
N HIS A 112 0.52 7.03 5.84
CA HIS A 112 1.11 5.73 5.53
C HIS A 112 0.08 4.79 4.88
N ASP A 113 -1.18 4.87 5.28
CA ASP A 113 -2.33 4.17 4.70
C ASP A 113 -2.60 4.50 3.22
N ALA A 114 -2.08 5.62 2.74
CA ALA A 114 -2.19 6.03 1.34
C ALA A 114 -0.95 5.65 0.51
N HIS A 115 0.17 5.32 1.18
CA HIS A 115 1.42 4.91 0.52
C HIS A 115 1.54 3.39 0.37
N MET A 116 0.93 2.63 1.27
CA MET A 116 0.84 1.18 1.18
C MET A 116 0.01 0.74 -0.01
#